data_d48a315467e5e9b44f1a892cb30d0174
#
_entry.id   d48a315467e5e9b44f1a892cb30d0174
#
_cell.length_a   1.000
_cell.length_b   1.000
_cell.length_c   1.000
_cell.angle_alpha   90.00
_cell.angle_beta   90.00
_cell.angle_gamma   90.00
#
_symmetry.space_group_name_H-M   'P 1'
#
loop_
_entity.id
_entity.type
_entity.pdbx_description
1 polymer ?
#
loop_
_entity_poly.entity_id
_entity_poly.type
_entity_poly.pdbx_seq_one_letter_code
_entity_poly.pdbx_strand_id
1 'polypeptide(L)'
;MKQTTKMSRAVSQLEHIYNSLNTDFWNGELPVPIITVQSKPGTYGHCTTAKVWRRSDEATYELNISAEALNYPLEDLIDTMLHEMVHLYCREHDIKEVSRGGKYHNGTFKRIAEAHGLTCFNAGQYGWNTKPGDNLVEYALSKGWNEIRIGRNTLTLSLGAPVTGGQPLRLEGKRPSSTRKYICPRCGNSCRATKDLX
;
A
#
# COMPACT_ATOMS: atom_id res chain seq x y z
N MET A 1 4.04 -6.02 23.57
CA MET A 1 2.61 -6.08 23.20
C MET A 1 2.29 -7.42 22.58
N LYS A 2 1.18 -8.05 23.00
CA LYS A 2 0.71 -9.26 22.34
C LYS A 2 0.26 -8.92 20.92
N GLN A 3 0.89 -9.55 19.96
CA GLN A 3 0.56 -9.40 18.55
C GLN A 3 -0.85 -9.89 18.30
N THR A 4 -1.64 -9.10 17.62
CA THR A 4 -2.99 -9.51 17.28
C THR A 4 -3.04 -10.05 15.86
N THR A 5 -3.68 -11.18 15.72
CA THR A 5 -3.96 -11.79 14.43
C THR A 5 -5.39 -11.48 13.97
N LYS A 6 -6.08 -10.55 14.64
CA LYS A 6 -7.45 -10.19 14.29
C LYS A 6 -7.46 -9.22 13.11
N MET A 7 -8.22 -9.55 12.09
CA MET A 7 -8.39 -8.72 10.90
C MET A 7 -8.92 -7.32 11.25
N SER A 8 -9.80 -7.21 12.24
CA SER A 8 -10.30 -5.91 12.69
C SER A 8 -9.19 -4.95 13.13
N ARG A 9 -8.13 -5.46 13.76
CA ARG A 9 -6.99 -4.60 14.13
C ARG A 9 -6.15 -4.22 12.91
N ALA A 10 -6.01 -5.11 11.94
CA ALA A 10 -5.30 -4.79 10.70
C ALA A 10 -6.04 -3.66 9.96
N VAL A 11 -7.35 -3.77 9.82
CA VAL A 11 -8.15 -2.73 9.17
C VAL A 11 -8.05 -1.42 9.94
N SER A 12 -8.18 -1.46 11.27
CA SER A 12 -8.06 -0.25 12.10
C SER A 12 -6.68 0.40 11.96
N GLN A 13 -5.61 -0.40 11.84
CA GLN A 13 -4.27 0.13 11.60
C GLN A 13 -4.16 0.77 10.22
N LEU A 14 -4.74 0.15 9.18
CA LEU A 14 -4.76 0.72 7.84
C LEU A 14 -5.54 2.04 7.80
N GLU A 15 -6.67 2.13 8.50
CA GLU A 15 -7.44 3.37 8.64
C GLU A 15 -6.61 4.46 9.32
N HIS A 16 -5.88 4.09 10.36
CA HIS A 16 -4.98 5.02 11.07
C HIS A 16 -3.85 5.49 10.16
N ILE A 17 -3.24 4.57 9.39
CA ILE A 17 -2.20 4.91 8.40
C ILE A 17 -2.77 5.88 7.36
N TYR A 18 -3.93 5.57 6.78
CA TYR A 18 -4.58 6.43 5.78
C TYR A 18 -4.79 7.85 6.32
N ASN A 19 -5.37 7.97 7.51
CA ASN A 19 -5.66 9.27 8.10
C ASN A 19 -4.38 10.08 8.36
N SER A 20 -3.31 9.41 8.82
CA SER A 20 -2.01 10.05 9.03
C SER A 20 -1.40 10.53 7.71
N LEU A 21 -1.44 9.66 6.68
CA LEU A 21 -0.95 10.01 5.35
C LEU A 21 -1.74 11.16 4.74
N ASN A 22 -3.07 11.15 4.91
CA ASN A 22 -3.92 12.22 4.41
C ASN A 22 -3.51 13.56 5.07
N THR A 23 -3.35 13.56 6.39
CA THR A 23 -2.93 14.75 7.12
C THR A 23 -1.54 15.23 6.67
N ASP A 24 -0.57 14.33 6.61
CA ASP A 24 0.85 14.71 6.49
C ASP A 24 1.30 14.95 5.04
N PHE A 25 0.69 14.26 4.07
CA PHE A 25 1.07 14.37 2.65
C PHE A 25 0.02 15.08 1.79
N TRP A 26 -1.23 15.18 2.25
CA TRP A 26 -2.34 15.72 1.48
C TRP A 26 -3.08 16.83 2.22
N ASN A 27 -2.54 17.34 3.34
CA ASN A 27 -3.12 18.41 4.15
C ASN A 27 -4.58 18.14 4.58
N GLY A 28 -4.96 16.87 4.64
CA GLY A 28 -6.31 16.46 5.05
C GLY A 28 -7.38 16.62 3.97
N GLU A 29 -7.00 16.91 2.72
CA GLU A 29 -7.98 17.26 1.67
C GLU A 29 -8.69 16.08 1.04
N LEU A 30 -8.17 14.85 1.20
CA LEU A 30 -8.77 13.68 0.56
C LEU A 30 -9.99 13.17 1.36
N PRO A 31 -11.04 12.72 0.66
CA PRO A 31 -12.16 12.08 1.37
C PRO A 31 -11.72 10.76 2.00
N VAL A 32 -12.36 10.39 3.10
CA VAL A 32 -12.06 9.14 3.81
C VAL A 32 -12.80 7.98 3.14
N PRO A 33 -12.08 7.05 2.50
CA PRO A 33 -12.73 5.90 1.87
C PRO A 33 -13.09 4.84 2.91
N ILE A 34 -13.85 3.83 2.48
CA ILE A 34 -13.95 2.58 3.25
C ILE A 34 -12.72 1.75 2.93
N ILE A 35 -11.92 1.45 3.95
CA ILE A 35 -10.74 0.59 3.80
C ILE A 35 -11.19 -0.88 3.84
N THR A 36 -10.83 -1.62 2.82
CA THR A 36 -11.12 -3.07 2.75
C THR A 36 -9.84 -3.87 2.60
N VAL A 37 -9.92 -5.14 2.96
CA VAL A 37 -8.83 -6.10 2.74
C VAL A 37 -9.45 -7.29 2.01
N GLN A 38 -9.18 -7.36 0.72
CA GLN A 38 -9.69 -8.44 -0.12
C GLN A 38 -8.52 -9.03 -0.93
N SER A 39 -8.64 -10.31 -1.25
CA SER A 39 -7.66 -10.95 -2.12
C SER A 39 -7.83 -10.44 -3.55
N LYS A 40 -6.77 -9.88 -4.11
CA LYS A 40 -6.73 -9.47 -5.52
C LYS A 40 -5.35 -9.79 -6.08
N PRO A 41 -5.15 -11.03 -6.53
CA PRO A 41 -3.85 -11.46 -7.04
C PRO A 41 -3.33 -10.55 -8.14
N GLY A 42 -2.04 -10.20 -8.06
CA GLY A 42 -1.39 -9.35 -9.05
C GLY A 42 -1.45 -7.86 -8.77
N THR A 43 -2.14 -7.44 -7.69
CA THR A 43 -2.12 -6.03 -7.28
C THR A 43 -1.85 -5.93 -5.78
N TYR A 44 -1.23 -4.84 -5.36
CA TYR A 44 -0.99 -4.57 -3.94
C TYR A 44 -2.19 -3.85 -3.30
N GLY A 45 -2.89 -3.06 -4.10
CA GLY A 45 -4.07 -2.33 -3.69
C GLY A 45 -4.87 -1.84 -4.89
N HIS A 46 -5.99 -1.22 -4.63
CA HIS A 46 -6.73 -0.45 -5.64
C HIS A 46 -7.72 0.49 -4.97
N CYS A 47 -7.98 1.60 -5.62
CA CYS A 47 -9.07 2.51 -5.26
C CYS A 47 -10.16 2.44 -6.32
N THR A 48 -11.44 2.39 -5.91
CA THR A 48 -12.55 2.33 -6.86
C THR A 48 -12.64 3.61 -7.68
N THR A 49 -13.08 3.47 -8.93
CA THR A 49 -13.21 4.62 -9.85
C THR A 49 -14.47 5.43 -9.59
N ALA A 50 -15.41 4.90 -8.79
CA ALA A 50 -16.66 5.56 -8.40
C ALA A 50 -16.89 5.34 -6.91
N LYS A 51 -17.75 6.16 -6.33
CA LYS A 51 -18.18 6.04 -4.94
C LYS A 51 -19.16 4.88 -4.83
N VAL A 52 -18.70 3.74 -4.32
CA VAL A 52 -19.43 2.46 -4.32
C VAL A 52 -20.05 2.13 -2.96
N TRP A 53 -19.65 2.82 -1.91
CA TRP A 53 -20.20 2.64 -0.57
C TRP A 53 -21.12 3.80 -0.20
N ARG A 54 -22.19 3.50 0.55
CA ARG A 54 -23.04 4.52 1.15
C ARG A 54 -22.84 4.52 2.66
N ARG A 55 -22.61 5.71 3.19
CA ARG A 55 -22.57 5.98 4.64
C ARG A 55 -23.66 7.02 4.92
N SER A 56 -24.80 6.56 5.44
CA SER A 56 -26.00 7.40 5.55
C SER A 56 -26.37 7.96 4.18
N ASP A 57 -26.33 9.27 4.02
CA ASP A 57 -26.71 9.96 2.78
C ASP A 57 -25.51 10.25 1.87
N GLU A 58 -24.30 9.93 2.33
CA GLU A 58 -23.07 10.21 1.57
C GLU A 58 -22.51 8.96 0.92
N ALA A 59 -22.11 9.09 -0.34
CA ALA A 59 -21.41 8.04 -1.04
C ALA A 59 -19.89 8.23 -0.87
N THR A 60 -19.16 7.13 -0.73
CA THR A 60 -17.69 7.17 -0.60
C THR A 60 -17.01 6.07 -1.40
N TYR A 61 -15.72 6.24 -1.62
CA TYR A 61 -14.87 5.30 -2.35
C TYR A 61 -14.50 4.10 -1.48
N GLU A 62 -14.04 3.05 -2.13
CA GLU A 62 -13.34 1.94 -1.49
C GLU A 62 -11.85 2.04 -1.81
N LEU A 63 -11.02 1.88 -0.80
CA LEU A 63 -9.59 1.67 -0.96
C LEU A 63 -9.27 0.29 -0.42
N ASN A 64 -8.91 -0.62 -1.30
CA ASN A 64 -8.58 -1.99 -0.93
C ASN A 64 -7.07 -2.18 -0.85
N ILE A 65 -6.61 -2.80 0.23
CA ILE A 65 -5.24 -3.33 0.32
C ILE A 65 -5.33 -4.85 0.14
N SER A 66 -4.53 -5.38 -0.76
CA SER A 66 -4.55 -6.82 -1.03
C SER A 66 -4.16 -7.61 0.22
N ALA A 67 -4.92 -8.66 0.50
CA ALA A 67 -4.64 -9.54 1.64
C ALA A 67 -3.26 -10.19 1.53
N GLU A 68 -2.74 -10.34 0.32
CA GLU A 68 -1.42 -10.88 0.05
C GLU A 68 -0.30 -9.88 0.37
N ALA A 69 -0.63 -8.58 0.37
CA ALA A 69 0.35 -7.52 0.62
C ALA A 69 0.44 -7.10 2.10
N LEU A 70 -0.48 -7.55 2.94
CA LEU A 70 -0.55 -7.10 4.34
C LEU A 70 0.72 -7.39 5.15
N ASN A 71 1.45 -8.46 4.84
CA ASN A 71 2.66 -8.83 5.56
C ASN A 71 3.95 -8.33 4.91
N TYR A 72 3.82 -7.44 3.93
CA TYR A 72 4.99 -6.78 3.32
C TYR A 72 5.57 -5.77 4.31
N PRO A 73 6.81 -5.32 4.08
CA PRO A 73 7.38 -4.24 4.89
C PRO A 73 6.45 -3.04 4.95
N LEU A 74 6.45 -2.34 6.07
CA LEU A 74 5.50 -1.26 6.31
C LEU A 74 5.65 -0.12 5.28
N GLU A 75 6.88 0.14 4.84
CA GLU A 75 7.15 1.14 3.81
C GLU A 75 6.52 0.77 2.45
N ASP A 76 6.46 -0.51 2.11
CA ASP A 76 5.77 -0.97 0.90
C ASP A 76 4.25 -0.76 1.01
N LEU A 77 3.72 -0.98 2.22
CA LEU A 77 2.30 -0.78 2.50
C LEU A 77 1.94 0.71 2.41
N ILE A 78 2.80 1.57 2.97
CA ILE A 78 2.64 3.03 2.91
C ILE A 78 2.72 3.51 1.46
N ASP A 79 3.71 3.03 0.71
CA ASP A 79 3.85 3.35 -0.73
C ASP A 79 2.58 2.97 -1.50
N THR A 80 2.08 1.75 -1.27
CA THR A 80 0.84 1.27 -1.91
C THR A 80 -0.33 2.20 -1.57
N MET A 81 -0.48 2.55 -0.30
CA MET A 81 -1.59 3.41 0.13
C MET A 81 -1.48 4.81 -0.48
N LEU A 82 -0.29 5.41 -0.45
CA LEU A 82 -0.06 6.73 -1.09
C LEU A 82 -0.31 6.66 -2.60
N HIS A 83 0.07 5.56 -3.27
CA HIS A 83 -0.19 5.35 -4.69
C HIS A 83 -1.70 5.40 -4.98
N GLU A 84 -2.50 4.71 -4.16
CA GLU A 84 -3.96 4.72 -4.32
C GLU A 84 -4.56 6.10 -3.97
N MET A 85 -3.93 6.83 -3.04
CA MET A 85 -4.35 8.20 -2.70
C MET A 85 -4.10 9.17 -3.87
N VAL A 86 -3.06 8.96 -4.69
CA VAL A 86 -2.89 9.73 -5.94
C VAL A 86 -4.10 9.54 -6.86
N HIS A 87 -4.56 8.30 -7.03
CA HIS A 87 -5.75 8.02 -7.84
C HIS A 87 -6.99 8.70 -7.25
N LEU A 88 -7.16 8.62 -5.94
CA LEU A 88 -8.28 9.24 -5.23
C LEU A 88 -8.28 10.76 -5.45
N TYR A 89 -7.14 11.40 -5.27
CA TYR A 89 -6.97 12.84 -5.52
C TYR A 89 -7.36 13.19 -6.96
N CYS A 90 -6.84 12.43 -7.91
CA CYS A 90 -7.11 12.70 -9.33
C CYS A 90 -8.59 12.58 -9.67
N ARG A 91 -9.29 11.63 -9.06
CA ARG A 91 -10.73 11.45 -9.25
C ARG A 91 -11.53 12.61 -8.66
N GLU A 92 -11.18 13.05 -7.45
CA GLU A 92 -11.89 14.17 -6.82
C GLU A 92 -11.69 15.49 -7.58
N HIS A 93 -10.57 15.63 -8.31
CA HIS A 93 -10.25 16.83 -9.07
C HIS A 93 -10.43 16.69 -10.58
N ASP A 94 -11.03 15.59 -11.04
CA ASP A 94 -11.25 15.28 -12.47
C ASP A 94 -9.96 15.36 -13.29
N ILE A 95 -8.86 14.86 -12.74
CA ILE A 95 -7.53 14.85 -13.36
C ILE A 95 -7.31 13.50 -14.03
N LYS A 96 -6.84 13.49 -15.27
CA LYS A 96 -6.57 12.26 -16.02
C LYS A 96 -5.11 11.83 -15.80
N GLU A 97 -4.89 10.93 -14.88
CA GLU A 97 -3.58 10.40 -14.50
C GLU A 97 -3.25 9.04 -15.12
N VAL A 98 -4.26 8.40 -15.73
CA VAL A 98 -4.09 7.11 -16.40
C VAL A 98 -4.55 7.19 -17.85
N SER A 99 -4.07 6.26 -18.67
CA SER A 99 -4.44 6.11 -20.08
C SER A 99 -4.52 4.62 -20.43
N ARG A 100 -4.77 4.30 -21.69
CA ARG A 100 -4.88 2.92 -22.19
C ARG A 100 -5.89 2.08 -21.36
N GLY A 101 -7.08 2.66 -21.13
CA GLY A 101 -8.11 1.97 -20.35
C GLY A 101 -7.76 1.75 -18.88
N GLY A 102 -7.01 2.69 -18.29
CA GLY A 102 -6.63 2.62 -16.87
C GLY A 102 -5.37 1.81 -16.58
N LYS A 103 -4.68 1.32 -17.63
CA LYS A 103 -3.54 0.41 -17.43
C LYS A 103 -2.17 1.12 -17.47
N TYR A 104 -2.14 2.41 -17.78
CA TYR A 104 -0.89 3.14 -17.97
C TYR A 104 -0.91 4.43 -17.18
N HIS A 105 -0.04 4.53 -16.18
CA HIS A 105 0.14 5.76 -15.40
C HIS A 105 0.97 6.76 -16.24
N ASN A 106 0.39 7.89 -16.55
CA ASN A 106 1.02 8.89 -17.41
C ASN A 106 1.92 9.86 -16.61
N GLY A 107 2.43 10.90 -17.28
CA GLY A 107 3.30 11.90 -16.65
C GLY A 107 2.61 12.72 -15.56
N THR A 108 1.29 12.88 -15.67
CA THR A 108 0.49 13.57 -14.63
C THR A 108 0.50 12.77 -13.32
N PHE A 109 0.31 11.44 -13.43
CA PHE A 109 0.44 10.56 -12.26
C PHE A 109 1.79 10.76 -11.58
N LYS A 110 2.88 10.69 -12.37
CA LYS A 110 4.23 10.85 -11.82
C LYS A 110 4.39 12.17 -11.07
N ARG A 111 4.00 13.29 -11.71
CA ARG A 111 4.15 14.62 -11.14
C ARG A 111 3.42 14.76 -9.80
N ILE A 112 2.19 14.25 -9.74
CA ILE A 112 1.39 14.31 -8.50
C ILE A 112 2.00 13.38 -7.44
N ALA A 113 2.36 12.16 -7.81
CA ALA A 113 2.97 11.19 -6.90
C ALA A 113 4.24 11.75 -6.24
N GLU A 114 5.14 12.31 -7.06
CA GLU A 114 6.39 12.89 -6.56
C GLU A 114 6.15 14.13 -5.69
N ALA A 115 5.15 14.95 -6.02
CA ALA A 115 4.78 16.12 -5.21
C ALA A 115 4.28 15.70 -3.82
N HIS A 116 3.77 14.47 -3.68
CA HIS A 116 3.25 13.94 -2.41
C HIS A 116 4.15 12.83 -1.83
N GLY A 117 5.46 12.92 -2.07
CA GLY A 117 6.46 12.13 -1.36
C GLY A 117 6.75 10.74 -1.90
N LEU A 118 6.16 10.36 -3.03
CA LEU A 118 6.41 9.06 -3.63
C LEU A 118 7.65 9.09 -4.55
N THR A 119 8.36 7.99 -4.63
CA THR A 119 9.47 7.81 -5.56
C THR A 119 8.96 7.05 -6.79
N CYS A 120 9.02 7.68 -7.97
CA CYS A 120 8.51 7.08 -9.20
C CYS A 120 9.62 6.44 -10.04
N PHE A 121 9.27 5.37 -10.75
CA PHE A 121 10.13 4.74 -11.73
C PHE A 121 9.32 4.35 -12.97
N ASN A 122 10.00 4.20 -14.10
CA ASN A 122 9.33 3.82 -15.35
C ASN A 122 9.15 2.28 -15.36
N ALA A 123 7.90 1.83 -15.40
CA ALA A 123 7.52 0.42 -15.43
C ALA A 123 7.17 -0.05 -16.86
N GLY A 124 7.72 0.60 -17.86
CA GLY A 124 7.57 0.22 -19.28
C GLY A 124 6.14 0.31 -19.76
N GLN A 125 5.56 -0.82 -20.10
CA GLN A 125 4.19 -0.88 -20.66
C GLN A 125 3.11 -0.38 -19.70
N TYR A 126 3.41 -0.28 -18.40
CA TYR A 126 2.48 0.22 -17.38
C TYR A 126 2.69 1.71 -17.06
N GLY A 127 3.69 2.34 -17.69
CA GLY A 127 3.99 3.76 -17.46
C GLY A 127 4.78 3.98 -16.17
N TRP A 128 4.38 4.97 -15.39
CA TRP A 128 5.05 5.29 -14.14
C TRP A 128 4.45 4.46 -12.99
N ASN A 129 5.31 3.96 -12.13
CA ASN A 129 4.90 3.24 -10.92
C ASN A 129 5.70 3.76 -9.75
N THR A 130 5.33 3.38 -8.54
CA THR A 130 5.97 3.86 -7.31
C THR A 130 6.73 2.75 -6.61
N LYS A 131 7.67 3.15 -5.76
CA LYS A 131 8.41 2.26 -4.87
C LYS A 131 8.76 3.04 -3.60
N PRO A 132 8.91 2.36 -2.46
CA PRO A 132 9.29 3.05 -1.24
C PRO A 132 10.63 3.75 -1.39
N GLY A 133 10.68 5.03 -1.04
CA GLY A 133 11.90 5.78 -0.87
C GLY A 133 12.34 5.79 0.59
N ASP A 134 13.55 6.29 0.87
CA ASP A 134 14.07 6.37 2.24
C ASP A 134 13.17 7.23 3.13
N ASN A 135 12.54 8.25 2.55
CA ASN A 135 11.59 9.13 3.25
C ASN A 135 10.40 8.36 3.85
N LEU A 136 9.90 7.34 3.15
CA LEU A 136 8.77 6.54 3.66
C LEU A 136 9.23 5.59 4.78
N VAL A 137 10.46 5.10 4.70
CA VAL A 137 11.07 4.32 5.79
C VAL A 137 11.20 5.20 7.04
N GLU A 138 11.76 6.40 6.88
CA GLU A 138 11.92 7.34 7.99
C GLU A 138 10.56 7.75 8.57
N TYR A 139 9.57 7.97 7.71
CA TYR A 139 8.21 8.32 8.12
C TYR A 139 7.60 7.19 8.97
N ALA A 140 7.67 5.94 8.49
CA ALA A 140 7.15 4.79 9.23
C ALA A 140 7.81 4.65 10.61
N LEU A 141 9.14 4.87 10.67
CA LEU A 141 9.87 4.83 11.93
C LEU A 141 9.45 5.96 12.87
N SER A 142 9.25 7.18 12.34
CA SER A 142 8.84 8.34 13.16
C SER A 142 7.46 8.14 13.79
N LYS A 143 6.57 7.42 13.10
CA LYS A 143 5.22 7.12 13.62
C LYS A 143 5.21 5.97 14.61
N GLY A 144 6.29 5.19 14.68
CA GLY A 144 6.37 4.05 15.59
C GLY A 144 5.39 2.93 15.28
N TRP A 145 4.94 2.84 14.05
CA TRP A 145 3.95 1.82 13.63
C TRP A 145 4.56 0.43 13.62
N ASN A 146 3.76 -0.55 14.00
CA ASN A 146 4.14 -1.96 13.94
C ASN A 146 3.73 -2.56 12.59
N GLU A 147 4.52 -3.50 12.11
CA GLU A 147 4.18 -4.29 10.93
C GLU A 147 2.86 -5.05 11.13
N ILE A 148 2.06 -5.12 10.10
CA ILE A 148 0.92 -6.03 10.04
C ILE A 148 1.49 -7.41 9.68
N ARG A 149 1.29 -8.37 10.56
CA ARG A 149 1.85 -9.72 10.38
C ARG A 149 0.75 -10.75 10.10
N ILE A 150 -0.26 -10.32 9.37
CA ILE A 150 -1.31 -11.17 8.81
C ILE A 150 -1.17 -11.06 7.30
N GLY A 151 -1.13 -12.17 6.62
CA GLY A 151 -1.07 -12.16 5.16
C GLY A 151 -1.69 -13.43 4.61
N ARG A 152 -2.33 -13.32 3.49
CA ARG A 152 -2.87 -14.47 2.78
C ARG A 152 -1.74 -15.14 2.00
N ASN A 153 -1.53 -16.41 2.26
CA ASN A 153 -0.49 -17.19 1.57
C ASN A 153 -1.07 -17.78 0.29
N THR A 154 -0.63 -17.28 -0.84
CA THR A 154 -1.05 -17.80 -2.16
C THR A 154 -0.40 -19.14 -2.52
N LEU A 155 0.71 -19.52 -1.84
CA LEU A 155 1.38 -20.79 -2.09
C LEU A 155 0.52 -22.01 -1.76
N THR A 156 -0.29 -21.91 -0.71
CA THR A 156 -1.18 -23.03 -0.32
C THR A 156 -2.33 -23.23 -1.30
N LEU A 157 -2.70 -22.19 -2.05
CA LEU A 157 -3.72 -22.29 -3.08
C LEU A 157 -3.22 -23.01 -4.34
N SER A 158 -1.91 -23.02 -4.59
CA SER A 158 -1.29 -23.72 -5.72
C SER A 158 -1.20 -25.24 -5.50
N LEU A 159 -1.39 -25.70 -4.27
CA LEU A 159 -1.18 -27.11 -3.90
C LEU A 159 -2.46 -27.93 -3.71
N GLY A 160 -3.65 -27.41 -4.09
CA GLY A 160 -4.78 -28.29 -4.09
C GLY A 160 -6.19 -27.75 -3.89
N ALA A 161 -6.43 -26.47 -3.97
CA ALA A 161 -7.79 -25.97 -4.01
C ALA A 161 -8.16 -25.56 -5.43
N PRO A 162 -9.31 -25.98 -5.96
CA PRO A 162 -9.75 -25.53 -7.28
C PRO A 162 -10.12 -24.04 -7.21
N VAL A 163 -9.24 -23.19 -7.73
CA VAL A 163 -9.55 -21.77 -7.92
C VAL A 163 -9.96 -21.61 -9.37
N THR A 164 -11.22 -21.35 -9.58
CA THR A 164 -11.72 -21.05 -10.92
C THR A 164 -11.25 -19.64 -11.34
N GLY A 165 -10.41 -19.60 -12.35
CA GLY A 165 -10.17 -18.41 -13.16
C GLY A 165 -9.12 -17.41 -12.70
N GLY A 166 -7.86 -17.82 -12.61
CA GLY A 166 -6.74 -16.88 -12.47
C GLY A 166 -5.44 -17.51 -12.91
N GLN A 167 -4.64 -16.82 -13.66
CA GLN A 167 -3.30 -17.30 -14.02
C GLN A 167 -2.42 -17.40 -12.77
N PRO A 168 -1.54 -18.39 -12.69
CA PRO A 168 -0.64 -18.53 -11.54
C PRO A 168 0.31 -17.33 -11.48
N LEU A 169 0.29 -16.67 -10.34
CA LEU A 169 1.25 -15.60 -10.04
C LEU A 169 2.66 -16.19 -10.06
N ARG A 170 3.50 -15.61 -10.87
CA ARG A 170 4.94 -15.88 -10.83
C ARG A 170 5.42 -15.44 -9.45
N LEU A 171 5.90 -16.39 -8.67
CA LEU A 171 6.55 -16.09 -7.40
C LEU A 171 7.83 -15.31 -7.69
N GLU A 172 7.72 -14.01 -7.81
CA GLU A 172 8.91 -13.19 -7.63
C GLU A 172 9.25 -13.30 -6.15
N GLY A 173 10.44 -13.79 -5.87
CA GLY A 173 10.94 -13.86 -4.50
C GLY A 173 10.81 -12.50 -3.83
N LYS A 174 10.69 -12.50 -2.52
CA LYS A 174 10.64 -11.27 -1.70
C LYS A 174 11.56 -10.23 -2.31
N ARG A 175 10.99 -9.10 -2.73
CA ARG A 175 11.82 -7.98 -3.13
C ARG A 175 12.75 -7.69 -1.96
N PRO A 176 14.05 -7.64 -2.18
CA PRO A 176 14.93 -7.32 -1.07
C PRO A 176 14.51 -5.96 -0.52
N SER A 177 14.13 -5.94 0.74
CA SER A 177 13.83 -4.69 1.43
C SER A 177 15.05 -3.76 1.30
N SER A 178 14.79 -2.51 0.96
CA SER A 178 15.86 -1.50 0.98
C SER A 178 16.38 -1.26 2.40
N THR A 179 15.65 -1.79 3.39
CA THR A 179 16.05 -1.68 4.78
C THR A 179 16.50 -3.02 5.33
N ARG A 180 17.55 -3.00 6.13
CA ARG A 180 18.04 -4.14 6.89
C ARG A 180 17.49 -4.06 8.32
N LYS A 181 16.97 -5.16 8.80
CA LYS A 181 16.49 -5.26 10.17
C LYS A 181 17.66 -5.67 11.07
N TYR A 182 17.97 -4.83 12.02
CA TYR A 182 18.99 -5.09 13.05
C TYR A 182 18.26 -5.42 14.35
N ILE A 183 18.69 -6.47 15.01
CA ILE A 183 18.13 -6.89 16.31
C ILE A 183 19.23 -6.72 17.35
N CYS A 184 18.95 -5.96 18.38
CA CYS A 184 19.89 -5.79 19.48
C CYS A 184 20.07 -7.14 20.21
N PRO A 185 21.30 -7.68 20.27
CA PRO A 185 21.50 -8.97 20.93
C PRO A 185 21.30 -8.90 22.45
N ARG A 186 21.31 -7.69 23.03
CA ARG A 186 21.19 -7.50 24.47
C ARG A 186 19.74 -7.42 24.95
N CYS A 187 18.86 -6.74 24.21
CA CYS A 187 17.49 -6.50 24.66
C CYS A 187 16.42 -7.04 23.70
N GLY A 188 16.82 -7.55 22.53
CA GLY A 188 15.90 -8.09 21.54
C GLY A 188 15.11 -7.03 20.74
N ASN A 189 15.28 -5.76 21.06
CA ASN A 189 14.65 -4.69 20.29
C ASN A 189 15.22 -4.65 18.89
N SER A 190 14.39 -4.26 17.91
CA SER A 190 14.84 -4.19 16.54
C SER A 190 14.67 -2.80 15.95
N CYS A 191 15.57 -2.43 15.06
CA CYS A 191 15.45 -1.23 14.24
C CYS A 191 15.64 -1.60 12.77
N ARG A 192 15.23 -0.71 11.89
CA ARG A 192 15.49 -0.84 10.45
C ARG A 192 16.39 0.31 10.02
N ALA A 193 17.34 0.02 9.15
CA ALA A 193 18.26 1.03 8.62
C ALA A 193 18.46 0.80 7.12
N THR A 194 18.60 1.91 6.40
CA THR A 194 18.87 1.88 4.95
C THR A 194 20.36 1.69 4.65
N LYS A 195 21.21 1.95 5.66
CA LYS A 195 22.67 1.79 5.56
C LYS A 195 23.15 0.82 6.65
N ASP A 196 24.31 0.22 6.45
CA ASP A 196 24.92 -0.63 7.47
C ASP A 196 25.29 0.19 8.71
N LEU A 197 24.90 -0.39 9.87
CA LEU A 197 25.26 0.22 11.14
C LEU A 197 26.58 -0.39 11.59
N UNK A 198 27.38 0.46 11.43
CA UNK A 198 28.69 0.04 11.77
C UNK A 198 29.01 -0.09 13.08
#